data_da975a74e7bd84179e0c54d7e6b448eb
#
_entry.id   da975a74e7bd84179e0c54d7e6b448eb
#
_cell.length_a   1.000
_cell.length_b   1.000
_cell.length_c   1.000
_cell.angle_alpha   90.00
_cell.angle_beta   90.00
_cell.angle_gamma   90.00
#
_symmetry.space_group_name_H-M   'P 1'
#
loop_
_entity.id
_entity.type
_entity.pdbx_description
1 polymer ?
#
loop_
_entity_poly.entity_id
_entity_poly.type
_entity_poly.pdbx_seq_one_letter_code
_entity_poly.pdbx_strand_id
1 'polypeptide(L)'
;MKLYKIKYAFIVAVGLMLHSCLDLEPKDQLAETNIWSTPSDFELFANQFYGWSRNFSVVDNHSTKPLHSDYNSDLMTYKDDRNRFSNGSNAVQESDGNYGDAYAHIRRTNLLLKNAEDYSNQADIAQFVGEAKFFRAYSYFELVQLYGNAIIVTKPLNVTDPELKVAQNDRSEVIDFIIKDLEDAALLLPKYAEVENGRISQEGCWAFLSRVALYEGTWQKFRDNVE
;
A
#
# COMPACT_ATOMS: atom_id res chain seq x y z
N MET A 1 -13.01 14.92 70.26
CA MET A 1 -12.09 13.88 69.68
C MET A 1 -12.72 12.96 68.64
N LYS A 2 -14.02 12.74 68.58
CA LYS A 2 -14.70 11.88 67.58
C LYS A 2 -14.84 12.56 66.21
N LEU A 3 -15.07 13.86 66.08
CA LEU A 3 -15.28 14.55 64.83
C LEU A 3 -13.98 14.64 63.96
N TYR A 4 -12.82 14.71 64.58
CA TYR A 4 -11.53 14.74 63.84
C TYR A 4 -11.25 13.43 63.12
N LYS A 5 -11.53 12.33 63.79
CA LYS A 5 -11.32 10.99 63.14
C LYS A 5 -12.23 10.75 61.93
N ILE A 6 -13.42 11.31 61.91
CA ILE A 6 -14.37 11.20 60.80
C ILE A 6 -13.88 12.04 59.61
N LYS A 7 -13.32 13.23 59.83
CA LYS A 7 -12.74 14.06 58.75
C LYS A 7 -11.55 13.39 58.07
N TYR A 8 -10.64 12.79 58.83
CA TYR A 8 -9.51 12.04 58.25
C TYR A 8 -9.94 10.78 57.49
N ALA A 9 -10.93 10.04 58.00
CA ALA A 9 -11.49 8.88 57.33
C ALA A 9 -12.14 9.26 55.98
N PHE A 10 -12.82 10.41 55.93
CA PHE A 10 -13.42 10.92 54.70
C PHE A 10 -12.38 11.37 53.68
N ILE A 11 -11.28 12.03 54.09
CA ILE A 11 -10.20 12.45 53.23
C ILE A 11 -9.46 11.22 52.63
N VAL A 12 -9.24 10.18 53.44
CA VAL A 12 -8.63 8.93 52.97
C VAL A 12 -9.54 8.19 51.99
N ALA A 13 -10.85 8.17 52.25
CA ALA A 13 -11.81 7.54 51.33
C ALA A 13 -11.92 8.28 50.01
N VAL A 14 -11.91 9.62 50.00
CA VAL A 14 -11.88 10.44 48.77
C VAL A 14 -10.54 10.25 48.03
N GLY A 15 -9.41 10.15 48.73
CA GLY A 15 -8.10 9.87 48.15
C GLY A 15 -8.04 8.51 47.46
N LEU A 16 -8.67 7.49 48.01
CA LEU A 16 -8.74 6.14 47.40
C LEU A 16 -9.64 6.08 46.16
N MET A 17 -10.64 6.97 46.04
CA MET A 17 -11.50 7.04 44.86
C MET A 17 -10.84 7.76 43.66
N LEU A 18 -9.76 8.53 43.88
CA LEU A 18 -9.03 9.23 42.82
C LEU A 18 -7.96 8.35 42.12
N HIS A 19 -7.76 7.13 42.57
CA HIS A 19 -6.83 6.17 41.98
C HIS A 19 -7.49 5.22 40.97
N SER A 20 -8.70 5.50 40.51
CA SER A 20 -9.26 4.87 39.34
C SER A 20 -8.54 5.48 38.12
N CYS A 21 -7.29 5.07 37.90
CA CYS A 21 -6.70 5.10 36.56
C CYS A 21 -7.57 4.19 35.73
N LEU A 22 -8.54 4.78 35.05
CA LEU A 22 -9.12 4.21 33.87
C LEU A 22 -8.00 4.15 32.85
N ASP A 23 -7.30 3.03 32.77
CA ASP A 23 -6.62 2.59 31.56
C ASP A 23 -7.71 2.35 30.52
N LEU A 24 -8.25 3.44 30.03
CA LEU A 24 -9.07 3.45 28.83
C LEU A 24 -8.10 3.25 27.66
N GLU A 25 -7.72 2.01 27.40
CA GLU A 25 -7.27 1.68 26.06
C GLU A 25 -8.38 2.11 25.11
N PRO A 26 -8.10 3.03 24.16
CA PRO A 26 -9.12 3.44 23.21
C PRO A 26 -9.54 2.20 22.42
N LYS A 27 -10.75 1.71 22.66
CA LYS A 27 -11.31 0.57 21.93
C LYS A 27 -11.48 0.86 20.44
N ASP A 28 -11.32 2.11 20.04
CA ASP A 28 -11.42 2.58 18.65
C ASP A 28 -10.05 2.66 17.94
N GLN A 29 -8.95 2.52 18.66
CA GLN A 29 -7.65 2.24 18.06
C GLN A 29 -7.40 0.74 18.26
N LEU A 30 -7.51 -0.02 17.18
CA LEU A 30 -7.01 -1.38 17.11
C LEU A 30 -5.55 -1.32 17.60
N ALA A 31 -5.30 -1.75 18.83
CA ALA A 31 -3.96 -1.81 19.37
C ALA A 31 -3.16 -2.74 18.45
N GLU A 32 -2.05 -2.27 17.90
CA GLU A 32 -1.21 -3.03 16.95
C GLU A 32 -0.85 -4.43 17.47
N THR A 33 -0.92 -4.64 18.77
CA THR A 33 -0.61 -5.90 19.45
C THR A 33 -1.63 -7.02 19.26
N ASN A 34 -2.87 -6.72 18.79
CA ASN A 34 -3.95 -7.71 18.70
C ASN A 34 -4.52 -7.88 17.29
N ILE A 35 -4.04 -7.13 16.30
CA ILE A 35 -4.61 -7.11 14.94
C ILE A 35 -4.20 -8.32 14.10
N TRP A 36 -3.22 -9.09 14.47
CA TRP A 36 -2.64 -10.14 13.64
C TRP A 36 -2.81 -11.53 14.25
N SER A 37 -3.92 -11.75 14.97
CA SER A 37 -4.16 -12.95 15.76
C SER A 37 -4.96 -14.02 15.00
N THR A 38 -5.75 -13.63 14.02
CA THR A 38 -6.66 -14.50 13.27
C THR A 38 -6.55 -14.27 11.77
N PRO A 39 -6.91 -15.25 10.91
CA PRO A 39 -6.96 -15.04 9.47
C PRO A 39 -7.86 -13.87 9.05
N SER A 40 -8.95 -13.65 9.80
CA SER A 40 -9.87 -12.52 9.55
C SER A 40 -9.21 -11.16 9.72
N ASP A 41 -8.21 -11.05 10.60
CA ASP A 41 -7.46 -9.80 10.77
C ASP A 41 -6.65 -9.48 9.52
N PHE A 42 -5.99 -10.49 8.93
CA PHE A 42 -5.27 -10.35 7.67
C PHE A 42 -6.21 -10.02 6.51
N GLU A 43 -7.38 -10.65 6.47
CA GLU A 43 -8.40 -10.36 5.47
C GLU A 43 -8.87 -8.91 5.55
N LEU A 44 -9.29 -8.45 6.74
CA LEU A 44 -9.74 -7.07 6.95
C LEU A 44 -8.66 -6.06 6.57
N PHE A 45 -7.40 -6.37 6.89
CA PHE A 45 -6.29 -5.51 6.50
C PHE A 45 -6.05 -5.52 4.99
N ALA A 46 -6.13 -6.67 4.32
CA ALA A 46 -5.94 -6.79 2.88
C ALA A 46 -7.06 -6.11 2.08
N ASN A 47 -8.30 -6.04 2.62
CA ASN A 47 -9.43 -5.40 1.95
C ASN A 47 -9.17 -3.94 1.56
N GLN A 48 -8.34 -3.22 2.33
CA GLN A 48 -7.97 -1.84 2.00
C GLN A 48 -7.19 -1.73 0.68
N PHE A 49 -6.47 -2.77 0.27
CA PHE A 49 -5.62 -2.73 -0.94
C PHE A 49 -6.44 -2.57 -2.21
N TYR A 50 -7.65 -3.09 -2.22
CA TYR A 50 -8.55 -3.04 -3.37
C TYR A 50 -9.00 -1.62 -3.71
N GLY A 51 -9.02 -0.71 -2.73
CA GLY A 51 -9.28 0.71 -2.94
C GLY A 51 -8.20 1.43 -3.75
N TRP A 52 -7.02 0.83 -3.92
CA TRP A 52 -5.92 1.42 -4.70
C TRP A 52 -5.99 1.06 -6.19
N SER A 53 -6.75 0.01 -6.52
CA SER A 53 -6.89 -0.41 -7.90
C SER A 53 -7.61 0.67 -8.72
N ARG A 54 -7.19 0.79 -9.96
CA ARG A 54 -7.73 1.78 -10.88
C ARG A 54 -9.17 1.45 -11.26
N ASN A 55 -10.03 2.43 -11.14
CA ASN A 55 -11.39 2.32 -11.64
C ASN A 55 -11.46 2.76 -13.11
N PHE A 56 -11.59 1.81 -14.04
CA PHE A 56 -11.76 2.11 -15.47
C PHE A 56 -13.21 2.45 -15.86
N SER A 57 -14.16 2.35 -14.94
CA SER A 57 -15.57 2.55 -15.24
C SER A 57 -16.00 4.01 -15.20
N VAL A 58 -15.18 4.90 -14.66
CA VAL A 58 -15.50 6.32 -14.56
C VAL A 58 -14.62 7.10 -15.51
N VAL A 59 -15.21 7.57 -16.60
CA VAL A 59 -14.68 8.69 -17.37
C VAL A 59 -14.98 9.94 -16.55
N ASP A 60 -14.17 10.18 -15.52
CA ASP A 60 -14.26 11.40 -14.74
C ASP A 60 -13.57 12.52 -15.52
N ASN A 61 -14.32 13.57 -15.80
CA ASN A 61 -13.83 14.79 -16.45
C ASN A 61 -12.74 15.50 -15.63
N HIS A 62 -12.54 15.08 -14.39
CA HIS A 62 -11.59 15.65 -13.44
C HIS A 62 -10.63 14.59 -12.85
N SER A 63 -10.47 13.44 -13.50
CA SER A 63 -9.53 12.45 -13.00
C SER A 63 -8.13 13.04 -12.95
N THR A 64 -7.70 13.32 -11.75
CA THR A 64 -6.35 13.79 -11.44
C THR A 64 -5.32 12.65 -11.47
N LYS A 65 -5.76 11.43 -11.79
CA LYS A 65 -4.86 10.27 -11.88
C LYS A 65 -4.28 10.16 -13.28
N PRO A 66 -3.02 10.56 -13.49
CA PRO A 66 -2.45 10.84 -14.80
C PRO A 66 -2.38 9.63 -15.75
N LEU A 67 -2.42 8.42 -15.24
CA LEU A 67 -2.16 7.21 -16.03
C LEU A 67 -3.38 6.66 -16.78
N HIS A 68 -4.57 7.27 -16.63
CA HIS A 68 -5.82 6.67 -17.13
C HIS A 68 -6.56 7.48 -18.13
N SER A 69 -6.14 8.70 -18.32
CA SER A 69 -6.87 9.64 -19.16
C SER A 69 -6.01 9.98 -20.38
N ASP A 70 -6.59 9.84 -21.54
CA ASP A 70 -6.05 10.44 -22.77
C ASP A 70 -5.80 11.95 -22.64
N TYR A 71 -6.35 12.54 -21.59
CA TYR A 71 -6.09 13.92 -21.17
C TYR A 71 -4.61 14.20 -20.85
N ASN A 72 -3.87 13.19 -20.40
CA ASN A 72 -2.42 13.31 -20.13
C ASN A 72 -1.54 13.02 -21.35
N SER A 73 -2.15 12.93 -22.51
CA SER A 73 -1.49 12.73 -23.80
C SER A 73 -1.86 13.86 -24.76
N ASP A 74 -1.46 13.74 -26.00
CA ASP A 74 -1.86 14.62 -27.11
C ASP A 74 -3.19 14.21 -27.76
N LEU A 75 -3.79 13.11 -27.29
CA LEU A 75 -5.03 12.56 -27.84
C LEU A 75 -6.28 13.31 -27.38
N MET A 76 -6.26 13.93 -26.21
CA MET A 76 -7.39 14.66 -25.66
C MET A 76 -6.94 15.91 -24.91
N THR A 77 -7.68 17.01 -25.12
CA THR A 77 -7.51 18.27 -24.36
C THR A 77 -8.87 18.91 -24.12
N TYR A 78 -9.01 19.59 -22.99
CA TYR A 78 -10.17 20.42 -22.71
C TYR A 78 -9.98 21.84 -23.24
N LYS A 79 -11.05 22.48 -23.58
CA LYS A 79 -11.05 23.83 -24.19
C LYS A 79 -10.29 24.87 -23.34
N ASP A 80 -10.47 24.80 -22.03
CA ASP A 80 -9.99 25.84 -21.11
C ASP A 80 -8.90 25.35 -20.15
N ASP A 81 -8.54 24.06 -20.21
CA ASP A 81 -7.54 23.47 -19.33
C ASP A 81 -6.62 22.52 -20.11
N ARG A 82 -5.42 23.01 -20.39
CA ARG A 82 -4.35 22.19 -20.96
C ARG A 82 -3.54 21.60 -19.84
N ASN A 83 -3.49 20.27 -19.78
CA ASN A 83 -2.65 19.62 -18.79
C ASN A 83 -1.16 19.92 -19.02
N ARG A 84 -0.35 19.76 -17.97
CA ARG A 84 1.08 20.06 -17.98
C ARG A 84 1.89 19.27 -19.01
N PHE A 85 1.41 18.10 -19.42
CA PHE A 85 2.10 17.25 -20.42
C PHE A 85 1.85 17.76 -21.84
N SER A 86 0.63 18.16 -22.17
CA SER A 86 0.26 18.63 -23.49
C SER A 86 0.69 20.08 -23.77
N ASN A 87 0.85 20.93 -22.75
CA ASN A 87 1.25 22.32 -22.89
C ASN A 87 2.75 22.56 -22.72
N GLY A 88 3.54 21.50 -22.43
CA GLY A 88 4.97 21.61 -22.23
C GLY A 88 5.41 22.25 -20.91
N SER A 89 4.49 22.46 -19.96
CA SER A 89 4.81 23.04 -18.64
C SER A 89 5.16 21.99 -17.59
N ASN A 90 5.36 20.74 -17.99
CA ASN A 90 5.73 19.68 -17.07
C ASN A 90 7.13 19.94 -16.50
N ALA A 91 7.20 20.17 -15.20
CA ALA A 91 8.43 20.34 -14.45
C ALA A 91 8.48 19.36 -13.29
N VAL A 92 9.69 19.01 -12.87
CA VAL A 92 9.89 18.23 -11.65
C VAL A 92 9.34 19.04 -10.47
N GLN A 93 8.41 18.44 -9.74
CA GLN A 93 7.79 19.06 -8.57
C GLN A 93 8.57 18.66 -7.30
N GLU A 94 8.62 19.56 -6.32
CA GLU A 94 9.24 19.29 -5.02
C GLU A 94 8.49 18.17 -4.26
N SER A 95 7.18 18.05 -4.47
CA SER A 95 6.35 16.98 -3.91
C SER A 95 5.35 16.47 -4.95
N ASP A 96 5.11 15.18 -4.97
CA ASP A 96 4.11 14.54 -5.83
C ASP A 96 3.28 13.53 -5.03
N GLY A 97 1.96 13.74 -5.03
CA GLY A 97 1.01 12.88 -4.33
C GLY A 97 1.07 11.42 -4.80
N ASN A 98 1.24 11.18 -6.11
CA ASN A 98 1.32 9.81 -6.64
C ASN A 98 2.53 9.06 -6.08
N TYR A 99 3.67 9.75 -5.92
CA TYR A 99 4.86 9.17 -5.30
C TYR A 99 4.63 8.82 -3.83
N GLY A 100 4.05 9.77 -3.08
CA GLY A 100 3.73 9.58 -1.67
C GLY A 100 2.71 8.45 -1.44
N ASP A 101 1.64 8.42 -2.23
CA ASP A 101 0.59 7.39 -2.15
C ASP A 101 1.17 5.99 -2.46
N ALA A 102 1.98 5.86 -3.51
CA ALA A 102 2.59 4.58 -3.85
C ALA A 102 3.46 4.03 -2.70
N TYR A 103 4.29 4.85 -2.07
CA TYR A 103 5.08 4.40 -0.91
C TYR A 103 4.24 4.17 0.34
N ALA A 104 3.13 4.90 0.53
CA ALA A 104 2.18 4.59 1.59
C ALA A 104 1.53 3.22 1.39
N HIS A 105 1.17 2.87 0.15
CA HIS A 105 0.67 1.55 -0.22
C HIS A 105 1.72 0.45 0.03
N ILE A 106 2.96 0.64 -0.44
CA ILE A 106 4.09 -0.27 -0.22
C ILE A 106 4.32 -0.49 1.28
N ARG A 107 4.28 0.57 2.09
CA ARG A 107 4.42 0.43 3.54
C ARG A 107 3.33 -0.45 4.14
N ARG A 108 2.07 -0.30 3.71
CA ARG A 108 0.94 -1.10 4.21
C ARG A 108 1.05 -2.56 3.80
N THR A 109 1.44 -2.84 2.56
CA THR A 109 1.69 -4.22 2.13
C THR A 109 2.84 -4.86 2.90
N ASN A 110 3.94 -4.13 3.11
CA ASN A 110 5.06 -4.59 3.92
C ASN A 110 4.68 -4.85 5.39
N LEU A 111 3.73 -4.06 5.93
CA LEU A 111 3.24 -4.28 7.29
C LEU A 111 2.50 -5.62 7.42
N LEU A 112 1.62 -5.95 6.46
CA LEU A 112 0.97 -7.25 6.42
C LEU A 112 1.99 -8.37 6.27
N LEU A 113 2.92 -8.25 5.32
CA LEU A 113 3.93 -9.27 5.04
C LEU A 113 4.81 -9.53 6.27
N LYS A 114 5.24 -8.48 6.98
CA LYS A 114 6.03 -8.60 8.20
C LYS A 114 5.27 -9.35 9.30
N ASN A 115 4.00 -9.02 9.54
CA ASN A 115 3.22 -9.68 10.58
C ASN A 115 2.82 -11.12 10.18
N ALA A 116 2.75 -11.40 8.88
CA ALA A 116 2.53 -12.76 8.39
C ALA A 116 3.71 -13.70 8.68
N GLU A 117 4.95 -13.20 8.76
CA GLU A 117 6.13 -14.02 9.08
C GLU A 117 5.99 -14.73 10.45
N ASP A 118 5.39 -14.06 11.42
CA ASP A 118 5.22 -14.54 12.78
C ASP A 118 3.92 -15.35 13.00
N TYR A 119 3.04 -15.41 12.00
CA TYR A 119 1.77 -16.12 12.12
C TYR A 119 1.96 -17.64 12.03
N SER A 120 1.41 -18.38 12.99
CA SER A 120 1.73 -19.80 13.19
C SER A 120 1.27 -20.72 12.06
N ASN A 121 0.11 -20.45 11.45
CA ASN A 121 -0.45 -21.25 10.37
C ASN A 121 -0.46 -20.49 9.04
N GLN A 122 0.66 -20.52 8.34
CA GLN A 122 0.85 -19.81 7.07
C GLN A 122 -0.18 -20.16 5.99
N ALA A 123 -0.73 -21.37 6.00
CA ALA A 123 -1.71 -21.82 5.02
C ALA A 123 -3.04 -21.03 5.14
N ASP A 124 -3.44 -20.66 6.36
CA ASP A 124 -4.71 -19.96 6.59
C ASP A 124 -4.69 -18.51 6.08
N ILE A 125 -3.50 -17.92 5.93
CA ILE A 125 -3.31 -16.53 5.51
C ILE A 125 -2.64 -16.41 4.13
N ALA A 126 -2.36 -17.53 3.46
CA ALA A 126 -1.60 -17.56 2.21
C ALA A 126 -2.20 -16.64 1.14
N GLN A 127 -3.53 -16.62 1.00
CA GLN A 127 -4.23 -15.73 0.08
C GLN A 127 -3.91 -14.26 0.36
N PHE A 128 -3.96 -13.83 1.62
CA PHE A 128 -3.76 -12.42 1.99
C PHE A 128 -2.29 -11.99 1.84
N VAL A 129 -1.36 -12.93 2.05
CA VAL A 129 0.06 -12.74 1.72
C VAL A 129 0.25 -12.59 0.21
N GLY A 130 -0.43 -13.41 -0.58
CA GLY A 130 -0.45 -13.30 -2.05
C GLY A 130 -1.01 -11.95 -2.51
N GLU A 131 -2.13 -11.52 -1.93
CA GLU A 131 -2.72 -10.20 -2.21
C GLU A 131 -1.76 -9.05 -1.86
N ALA A 132 -1.10 -9.12 -0.71
CA ALA A 132 -0.12 -8.10 -0.31
C ALA A 132 1.05 -8.00 -1.29
N LYS A 133 1.60 -9.13 -1.74
CA LYS A 133 2.65 -9.15 -2.77
C LYS A 133 2.15 -8.61 -4.11
N PHE A 134 0.95 -9.00 -4.55
CA PHE A 134 0.34 -8.48 -5.77
C PHE A 134 0.19 -6.95 -5.71
N PHE A 135 -0.38 -6.39 -4.65
CA PHE A 135 -0.60 -4.95 -4.53
C PHE A 135 0.71 -4.17 -4.28
N ARG A 136 1.74 -4.79 -3.71
CA ARG A 136 3.08 -4.22 -3.65
C ARG A 136 3.68 -4.09 -5.03
N ALA A 137 3.63 -5.16 -5.81
CA ALA A 137 4.07 -5.16 -7.20
C ALA A 137 3.29 -4.14 -8.05
N TYR A 138 1.98 -4.05 -7.86
CA TYR A 138 1.12 -3.05 -8.51
C TYR A 138 1.58 -1.62 -8.20
N SER A 139 1.86 -1.31 -6.95
CA SER A 139 2.33 0.03 -6.53
C SER A 139 3.72 0.35 -7.08
N TYR A 140 4.63 -0.62 -7.13
CA TYR A 140 5.93 -0.44 -7.78
C TYR A 140 5.81 -0.27 -9.28
N PHE A 141 4.87 -0.96 -9.92
CA PHE A 141 4.64 -0.78 -11.36
C PHE A 141 4.12 0.64 -11.69
N GLU A 142 3.28 1.22 -10.84
CA GLU A 142 2.90 2.63 -10.96
C GLU A 142 4.10 3.57 -10.82
N LEU A 143 5.00 3.31 -9.86
CA LEU A 143 6.24 4.09 -9.70
C LEU A 143 7.13 4.01 -10.94
N VAL A 144 7.34 2.81 -11.47
CA VAL A 144 8.17 2.62 -12.68
C VAL A 144 7.59 3.36 -13.88
N GLN A 145 6.26 3.34 -14.05
CA GLN A 145 5.60 4.03 -15.16
C GLN A 145 5.75 5.56 -15.07
N LEU A 146 5.74 6.11 -13.86
CA LEU A 146 5.78 7.56 -13.65
C LEU A 146 7.20 8.11 -13.49
N TYR A 147 8.09 7.36 -12.85
CA TYR A 147 9.38 7.88 -12.39
C TYR A 147 10.58 7.08 -12.91
N GLY A 148 10.37 5.88 -13.42
CA GLY A 148 11.45 4.99 -13.85
C GLY A 148 12.11 4.29 -12.67
N ASN A 149 13.17 4.89 -12.12
CA ASN A 149 13.87 4.37 -10.94
C ASN A 149 13.04 4.55 -9.67
N ALA A 150 13.18 3.62 -8.70
CA ALA A 150 12.49 3.69 -7.43
C ALA A 150 13.31 3.04 -6.31
N ILE A 151 13.08 3.42 -5.06
CA ILE A 151 13.72 2.77 -3.91
C ILE A 151 12.93 1.51 -3.57
N ILE A 152 13.58 0.34 -3.61
CA ILE A 152 12.96 -0.92 -3.19
C ILE A 152 12.96 -1.00 -1.67
N VAL A 153 11.76 -1.06 -1.08
CA VAL A 153 11.53 -1.17 0.37
C VAL A 153 10.74 -2.44 0.64
N THR A 154 11.31 -3.37 1.40
CA THR A 154 10.72 -4.68 1.67
C THR A 154 10.20 -4.85 3.11
N LYS A 155 10.37 -3.83 3.94
CA LYS A 155 9.93 -3.81 5.35
C LYS A 155 9.27 -2.47 5.70
N PRO A 156 8.41 -2.40 6.73
CA PRO A 156 7.92 -1.13 7.24
C PRO A 156 9.09 -0.32 7.82
N LEU A 157 9.37 0.87 7.25
CA LEU A 157 10.43 1.74 7.73
C LEU A 157 9.92 2.73 8.78
N ASN A 158 10.76 3.04 9.78
CA ASN A 158 10.58 4.11 10.74
C ASN A 158 11.35 5.36 10.28
N VAL A 159 10.97 6.52 10.79
CA VAL A 159 11.58 7.82 10.42
C VAL A 159 13.09 7.91 10.67
N THR A 160 13.63 7.03 11.50
CA THR A 160 15.06 6.96 11.84
C THR A 160 15.83 5.92 11.03
N ASP A 161 15.15 5.11 10.21
CA ASP A 161 15.79 4.03 9.50
C ASP A 161 16.71 4.57 8.40
N PRO A 162 17.97 4.06 8.31
CA PRO A 162 18.94 4.55 7.34
C PRO A 162 18.52 4.29 5.89
N GLU A 163 17.67 3.30 5.65
CA GLU A 163 17.13 2.96 4.35
C GLU A 163 16.24 4.04 3.74
N LEU A 164 15.84 5.05 4.53
CA LEU A 164 15.17 6.24 3.99
C LEU A 164 16.07 7.16 3.16
N LYS A 165 17.41 6.96 3.23
CA LYS A 165 18.41 7.81 2.59
C LYS A 165 19.28 7.08 1.58
N VAL A 166 18.80 5.94 1.07
CA VAL A 166 19.52 5.18 0.03
C VAL A 166 19.24 5.76 -1.36
N ALA A 167 20.11 5.45 -2.30
CA ALA A 167 19.87 5.75 -3.70
C ALA A 167 18.72 4.93 -4.25
N GLN A 168 18.08 5.43 -5.30
CA GLN A 168 17.07 4.67 -6.04
C GLN A 168 17.74 3.47 -6.74
N ASN A 169 17.02 2.37 -6.77
CA ASN A 169 17.36 1.21 -7.59
C ASN A 169 17.08 1.53 -9.06
N ASP A 170 17.86 0.93 -9.94
CA ASP A 170 17.64 1.06 -11.36
C ASP A 170 16.30 0.45 -11.78
N ARG A 171 15.72 1.01 -12.84
CA ARG A 171 14.43 0.57 -13.38
C ARG A 171 14.35 -0.95 -13.58
N SER A 172 15.40 -1.57 -14.12
CA SER A 172 15.47 -3.02 -14.36
C SER A 172 15.37 -3.82 -13.05
N GLU A 173 16.07 -3.39 -12.00
CA GLU A 173 16.01 -4.02 -10.68
C GLU A 173 14.61 -3.93 -10.07
N VAL A 174 13.93 -2.79 -10.26
CA VAL A 174 12.56 -2.61 -9.79
C VAL A 174 11.60 -3.52 -10.57
N ILE A 175 11.78 -3.67 -11.87
CA ILE A 175 10.97 -4.59 -12.68
C ILE A 175 11.20 -6.05 -12.27
N ASP A 176 12.43 -6.47 -12.05
CA ASP A 176 12.74 -7.81 -11.55
C ASP A 176 12.07 -8.08 -10.19
N PHE A 177 12.08 -7.10 -9.31
CA PHE A 177 11.38 -7.17 -8.03
C PHE A 177 9.85 -7.31 -8.21
N ILE A 178 9.26 -6.54 -9.12
CA ILE A 178 7.83 -6.62 -9.45
C ILE A 178 7.47 -8.01 -9.97
N ILE A 179 8.25 -8.53 -10.91
CA ILE A 179 8.03 -9.87 -11.50
C ILE A 179 8.08 -10.94 -10.42
N LYS A 180 9.11 -10.88 -9.57
CA LYS A 180 9.25 -11.84 -8.47
C LYS A 180 8.07 -11.79 -7.49
N ASP A 181 7.62 -10.61 -7.09
CA ASP A 181 6.45 -10.48 -6.21
C ASP A 181 5.19 -11.05 -6.86
N LEU A 182 4.99 -10.86 -8.16
CA LEU A 182 3.86 -11.41 -8.89
C LEU A 182 3.94 -12.93 -9.05
N GLU A 183 5.11 -13.49 -9.32
CA GLU A 183 5.32 -14.94 -9.36
C GLU A 183 5.02 -15.57 -8.00
N ASP A 184 5.58 -15.01 -6.93
CA ASP A 184 5.34 -15.47 -5.56
C ASP A 184 3.86 -15.33 -5.18
N ALA A 185 3.20 -14.22 -5.56
CA ALA A 185 1.78 -13.98 -5.32
C ALA A 185 0.91 -15.04 -6.01
N ALA A 186 1.20 -15.35 -7.29
CA ALA A 186 0.43 -16.30 -8.07
C ALA A 186 0.47 -17.72 -7.48
N LEU A 187 1.53 -18.08 -6.76
CA LEU A 187 1.64 -19.38 -6.07
C LEU A 187 0.78 -19.45 -4.80
N LEU A 188 0.44 -18.30 -4.20
CA LEU A 188 -0.30 -18.18 -2.95
C LEU A 188 -1.79 -17.90 -3.18
N LEU A 189 -2.12 -17.27 -4.31
CA LEU A 189 -3.48 -16.88 -4.63
C LEU A 189 -4.33 -18.07 -5.08
N PRO A 190 -5.61 -18.12 -4.68
CA PRO A 190 -6.54 -19.13 -5.15
C PRO A 190 -6.85 -18.95 -6.64
N LYS A 191 -7.30 -20.01 -7.27
CA LYS A 191 -7.80 -19.94 -8.65
C LYS A 191 -9.10 -19.15 -8.74
N TYR A 192 -9.38 -18.62 -9.92
CA TYR A 192 -10.58 -17.81 -10.17
C TYR A 192 -11.88 -18.49 -9.76
N ALA A 193 -11.98 -19.80 -9.93
CA ALA A 193 -13.17 -20.57 -9.54
C ALA A 193 -13.34 -20.75 -8.01
N GLU A 194 -12.30 -20.46 -7.23
CA GLU A 194 -12.24 -20.69 -5.79
C GLU A 194 -12.21 -19.38 -4.98
N VAL A 195 -11.83 -18.29 -5.63
CA VAL A 195 -11.70 -16.98 -4.98
C VAL A 195 -13.06 -16.29 -4.84
N GLU A 196 -13.22 -15.52 -3.77
CA GLU A 196 -14.39 -14.67 -3.59
C GLU A 196 -14.47 -13.59 -4.68
N ASN A 197 -15.70 -13.30 -5.12
CA ASN A 197 -15.95 -12.31 -6.17
C ASN A 197 -15.39 -10.92 -5.77
N GLY A 198 -14.59 -10.35 -6.68
CA GLY A 198 -13.95 -9.06 -6.47
C GLY A 198 -12.53 -9.14 -5.90
N ARG A 199 -12.08 -10.31 -5.46
CA ARG A 199 -10.69 -10.52 -5.03
C ARG A 199 -9.81 -10.97 -6.18
N ILE A 200 -8.50 -10.71 -6.07
CA ILE A 200 -7.54 -11.12 -7.08
C ILE A 200 -7.35 -12.64 -7.07
N SER A 201 -7.39 -13.26 -8.23
CA SER A 201 -7.11 -14.68 -8.43
C SER A 201 -5.70 -14.92 -8.97
N GLN A 202 -5.28 -16.17 -8.97
CA GLN A 202 -4.04 -16.60 -9.61
C GLN A 202 -3.99 -16.17 -11.08
N GLU A 203 -5.07 -16.35 -11.82
CA GLU A 203 -5.14 -15.99 -13.25
C GLU A 203 -5.10 -14.47 -13.45
N GLY A 204 -5.75 -13.72 -12.56
CA GLY A 204 -5.67 -12.26 -12.54
C GLY A 204 -4.24 -11.77 -12.30
N CYS A 205 -3.51 -12.45 -11.42
CA CYS A 205 -2.11 -12.15 -11.14
C CYS A 205 -1.22 -12.43 -12.38
N TRP A 206 -1.39 -13.58 -13.04
CA TRP A 206 -0.68 -13.89 -14.29
C TRP A 206 -1.01 -12.92 -15.42
N ALA A 207 -2.26 -12.48 -15.52
CA ALA A 207 -2.64 -11.47 -16.50
C ALA A 207 -1.93 -10.13 -16.26
N PHE A 208 -1.80 -9.74 -14.99
CA PHE A 208 -1.06 -8.51 -14.64
C PHE A 208 0.44 -8.66 -14.88
N LEU A 209 1.04 -9.81 -14.54
CA LEU A 209 2.44 -10.10 -14.85
C LEU A 209 2.71 -10.01 -16.36
N SER A 210 1.80 -10.55 -17.18
CA SER A 210 1.92 -10.45 -18.64
C SER A 210 1.90 -8.99 -19.13
N ARG A 211 1.12 -8.13 -18.49
CA ARG A 211 1.12 -6.68 -18.78
C ARG A 211 2.45 -6.05 -18.42
N VAL A 212 3.00 -6.35 -17.24
CA VAL A 212 4.32 -5.84 -16.81
C VAL A 212 5.41 -6.26 -17.78
N ALA A 213 5.45 -7.54 -18.15
CA ALA A 213 6.43 -8.08 -19.09
C ALA A 213 6.33 -7.44 -20.50
N LEU A 214 5.10 -7.25 -20.99
CA LEU A 214 4.89 -6.59 -22.28
C LEU A 214 5.33 -5.12 -22.22
N TYR A 215 5.00 -4.41 -21.14
CA TYR A 215 5.39 -3.02 -20.97
C TYR A 215 6.91 -2.87 -20.94
N GLU A 216 7.61 -3.70 -20.16
CA GLU A 216 9.06 -3.65 -20.08
C GLU A 216 9.74 -4.06 -21.38
N GLY A 217 9.29 -5.14 -22.00
CA GLY A 217 9.82 -5.58 -23.29
C GLY A 217 9.67 -4.53 -24.40
N THR A 218 8.55 -3.78 -24.41
CA THR A 218 8.37 -2.65 -25.32
C THR A 218 9.24 -1.46 -24.95
N TRP A 219 9.40 -1.18 -23.66
CA TRP A 219 10.29 -0.12 -23.18
C TRP A 219 11.73 -0.37 -23.65
N GLN A 220 12.29 -1.55 -23.36
CA GLN A 220 13.64 -1.93 -23.74
C GLN A 220 13.84 -1.85 -25.26
N LYS A 221 12.85 -2.32 -26.04
CA LYS A 221 12.92 -2.29 -27.49
C LYS A 221 13.01 -0.86 -28.07
N PHE A 222 12.32 0.11 -27.47
CA PHE A 222 12.15 1.44 -28.06
C PHE A 222 12.93 2.54 -27.33
N ARG A 223 13.44 2.29 -26.14
CA ARG A 223 14.12 3.29 -25.31
C ARG A 223 15.59 2.98 -25.06
N ASP A 224 15.93 1.71 -24.78
CA ASP A 224 17.32 1.33 -24.50
C ASP A 224 18.19 1.22 -25.77
N ASN A 225 17.55 1.21 -26.95
CA ASN A 225 18.26 1.22 -28.24
C ASN A 225 18.38 2.63 -28.87
N VAL A 226 18.09 3.67 -28.08
CA VAL A 226 18.29 5.06 -28.50
C VAL A 226 19.59 5.55 -27.88
N GLU A 227 20.73 5.23 -28.49
CA GLU A 227 21.97 5.94 -28.33
C GLU A 227 21.97 7.24 -29.16
#